data_01832380e0dc0dc4fa07a804f4b23bd7
#
_entry.id   01832380e0dc0dc4fa07a804f4b23bd7
#
_cell.length_a   1.000
_cell.length_b   1.000
_cell.length_c   1.000
_cell.angle_alpha   90.00
_cell.angle_beta   90.00
_cell.angle_gamma   90.00
#
_symmetry.space_group_name_H-M   'P 1'
#
loop_
_entity.id
_entity.type
_entity.pdbx_description
1 polymer ?
#
loop_
_entity_poly.entity_id
_entity_poly.type
_entity_poly.pdbx_seq_one_letter_code
_entity_poly.pdbx_strand_id
1 'polypeptide(L)'
;MKDFAVKKTTKIKKTKKRAAHQKTESTGVVKSENCFKTGIKKIRAIIKTLITLSTFGLLTFATVFFFLPHLVGLTFDQNIVFYKTNIDGRIDQMYFASLKVDSPQIAVYQFDNDYQTSFLEKSNLKVVVRPLVQIELNPTPISLPELSWLSGGVVNQAYEIPTEIVINRSQDLLKVVRQALIQDGVYLNWATSKDLVKLWGLMRRADWQELRVVEMNNLPKTAVLSSQCTVAILNTTDINNYAGSFSDLLEQSGLRVIRVDGVAEPVAQSRLLVDPSKAECLRVSEQIKKEVFLSEAIVEEDQAIIKHYTNRYRADMIILLGPDQFF
;
A
#
# COMPACT_ATOMS: atom_id res chain seq x y z
N MET A 1 44.09 -45.75 -13.96
CA MET A 1 44.89 -45.90 -15.19
C MET A 1 45.17 -44.51 -15.77
N LYS A 2 46.51 -44.22 -15.89
CA LYS A 2 47.24 -43.18 -16.63
C LYS A 2 46.99 -41.73 -16.18
N ASP A 3 47.77 -41.10 -15.25
CA ASP A 3 49.17 -40.67 -15.38
C ASP A 3 49.51 -39.89 -16.68
N PHE A 4 49.98 -38.69 -16.45
CA PHE A 4 51.14 -38.01 -17.10
C PHE A 4 51.13 -36.54 -16.64
N ALA A 5 51.94 -36.13 -15.69
CA ALA A 5 53.35 -35.84 -15.68
C ALA A 5 53.70 -34.45 -16.26
N VAL A 6 54.05 -33.57 -15.39
CA VAL A 6 55.28 -32.74 -15.20
C VAL A 6 55.95 -32.19 -16.45
N LYS A 7 56.15 -30.86 -16.48
CA LYS A 7 57.45 -30.26 -16.89
C LYS A 7 57.74 -28.92 -16.21
N LYS A 8 58.70 -28.95 -15.30
CA LYS A 8 59.48 -27.79 -14.84
C LYS A 8 60.41 -27.33 -15.96
N THR A 9 60.58 -26.05 -16.12
CA THR A 9 61.81 -25.53 -16.73
C THR A 9 62.31 -24.31 -15.93
N THR A 10 63.41 -24.59 -15.29
CA THR A 10 64.35 -23.63 -14.65
C THR A 10 65.34 -23.09 -15.71
N LYS A 11 65.65 -21.82 -15.71
CA LYS A 11 66.90 -21.25 -16.28
C LYS A 11 67.21 -19.97 -15.52
N ILE A 12 68.10 -19.99 -14.57
CA ILE A 12 69.56 -19.78 -14.53
C ILE A 12 69.99 -18.35 -14.89
N LYS A 13 70.47 -17.72 -13.83
CA LYS A 13 71.42 -16.60 -13.64
C LYS A 13 72.29 -16.20 -14.81
N LYS A 14 72.50 -14.91 -14.96
CA LYS A 14 73.80 -14.36 -15.29
C LYS A 14 74.11 -13.07 -14.51
N THR A 15 74.99 -13.20 -13.58
CA THR A 15 75.74 -12.13 -12.90
C THR A 15 76.73 -11.46 -13.89
N LYS A 16 76.78 -10.15 -13.87
CA LYS A 16 78.02 -9.42 -14.27
C LYS A 16 78.29 -8.27 -13.30
N LYS A 17 79.47 -8.38 -12.71
CA LYS A 17 80.11 -7.41 -11.82
C LYS A 17 80.77 -6.31 -12.59
N ARG A 18 81.05 -5.19 -11.86
CA ARG A 18 82.03 -4.07 -12.05
C ARG A 18 81.56 -2.96 -12.99
N ALA A 19 81.72 -1.69 -12.66
CA ALA A 19 82.79 -1.02 -11.96
C ALA A 19 82.32 0.27 -11.27
N ALA A 20 82.99 0.61 -10.20
CA ALA A 20 82.88 1.86 -9.47
C ALA A 20 83.36 3.05 -10.33
N HIS A 21 82.67 4.19 -10.27
CA HIS A 21 83.23 5.48 -10.35
C HIS A 21 82.48 6.50 -9.54
N GLN A 22 83.11 7.08 -8.59
CA GLN A 22 82.68 8.28 -7.85
C GLN A 22 82.52 9.44 -8.83
N LYS A 23 81.41 10.19 -8.65
CA LYS A 23 81.44 11.64 -8.82
C LYS A 23 80.27 12.28 -8.12
N THR A 24 80.57 12.94 -7.05
CA THR A 24 80.18 14.26 -6.54
C THR A 24 78.82 14.80 -6.93
N GLU A 25 78.07 15.08 -5.87
CA GLU A 25 77.16 16.21 -5.63
C GLU A 25 76.62 16.99 -6.83
N SER A 26 75.35 16.91 -7.03
CA SER A 26 74.55 18.13 -7.22
C SER A 26 73.03 17.83 -7.13
N THR A 27 72.40 18.61 -6.30
CA THR A 27 71.02 19.11 -6.36
C THR A 27 69.88 18.16 -6.09
N GLY A 28 69.43 18.25 -4.88
CA GLY A 28 68.18 17.72 -4.36
C GLY A 28 66.89 18.45 -4.80
N VAL A 29 66.81 18.94 -6.05
CA VAL A 29 65.65 19.69 -6.52
C VAL A 29 64.73 18.90 -7.47
N VAL A 30 65.22 17.85 -8.12
CA VAL A 30 64.46 17.14 -9.17
C VAL A 30 63.45 16.06 -8.58
N LYS A 31 63.60 15.65 -7.32
CA LYS A 31 62.69 14.61 -6.73
C LYS A 31 61.33 15.14 -6.29
N SER A 32 61.18 16.45 -6.06
CA SER A 32 59.93 17.05 -5.55
C SER A 32 58.85 17.17 -6.63
N GLU A 33 59.17 17.50 -7.87
CA GLU A 33 58.19 17.68 -8.95
C GLU A 33 57.49 16.38 -9.38
N ASN A 34 58.20 15.27 -9.39
CA ASN A 34 57.63 13.99 -9.80
C ASN A 34 56.68 13.41 -8.74
N CYS A 35 56.91 13.71 -7.46
CA CYS A 35 55.99 13.27 -6.38
C CYS A 35 54.68 14.05 -6.41
N PHE A 36 54.76 15.36 -6.73
CA PHE A 36 53.58 16.21 -6.84
C PHE A 36 52.70 15.86 -8.05
N LYS A 37 53.30 15.60 -9.21
CA LYS A 37 52.59 15.16 -10.44
C LYS A 37 51.93 13.78 -10.27
N THR A 38 52.53 12.88 -9.50
CA THR A 38 51.97 11.55 -9.20
C THR A 38 50.78 11.65 -8.21
N GLY A 39 50.88 12.56 -7.23
CA GLY A 39 49.78 12.87 -6.29
C GLY A 39 48.54 13.42 -7.01
N ILE A 40 48.73 14.39 -7.91
CA ILE A 40 47.60 14.98 -8.68
C ILE A 40 46.94 13.95 -9.60
N LYS A 41 47.72 13.05 -10.22
CA LYS A 41 47.11 11.95 -11.03
C LYS A 41 46.28 11.00 -10.21
N LYS A 42 46.72 10.62 -9.00
CA LYS A 42 45.96 9.78 -8.08
C LYS A 42 44.66 10.47 -7.61
N ILE A 43 44.71 11.74 -7.24
CA ILE A 43 43.54 12.52 -6.84
C ILE A 43 42.55 12.64 -8.00
N ARG A 44 42.99 12.91 -9.23
CA ARG A 44 42.12 12.94 -10.40
C ARG A 44 41.48 11.58 -10.70
N ALA A 45 42.19 10.48 -10.50
CA ALA A 45 41.66 9.13 -10.65
C ALA A 45 40.55 8.85 -9.60
N ILE A 46 40.77 9.21 -8.33
CA ILE A 46 39.80 9.06 -7.26
C ILE A 46 38.56 9.90 -7.53
N ILE A 47 38.73 11.16 -7.94
CA ILE A 47 37.59 12.05 -8.29
C ILE A 47 36.78 11.48 -9.46
N LYS A 48 37.45 10.99 -10.51
CA LYS A 48 36.76 10.32 -11.63
C LYS A 48 35.98 9.11 -11.18
N THR A 49 36.56 8.27 -10.33
CA THR A 49 35.87 7.07 -9.81
C THR A 49 34.65 7.46 -8.96
N LEU A 50 34.79 8.47 -8.10
CA LEU A 50 33.66 8.98 -7.29
C LEU A 50 32.54 9.57 -8.15
N ILE A 51 32.87 10.34 -9.19
CA ILE A 51 31.89 10.90 -10.13
C ILE A 51 31.18 9.76 -10.88
N THR A 52 31.94 8.75 -11.35
CA THR A 52 31.35 7.60 -12.06
C THR A 52 30.45 6.77 -11.16
N LEU A 53 30.84 6.54 -9.90
CA LEU A 53 29.99 5.84 -8.92
C LEU A 53 28.73 6.63 -8.58
N SER A 54 28.86 7.95 -8.41
CA SER A 54 27.74 8.84 -8.15
C SER A 54 26.78 8.90 -9.33
N THR A 55 27.26 9.02 -10.56
CA THR A 55 26.41 9.02 -11.76
C THR A 55 25.74 7.66 -11.98
N PHE A 56 26.45 6.55 -11.74
CA PHE A 56 25.88 5.22 -11.83
C PHE A 56 24.82 4.99 -10.73
N GLY A 57 25.10 5.44 -9.50
CA GLY A 57 24.12 5.41 -8.40
C GLY A 57 22.87 6.23 -8.69
N LEU A 58 23.03 7.41 -9.30
CA LEU A 58 21.93 8.28 -9.69
C LEU A 58 21.12 7.69 -10.86
N LEU A 59 21.80 7.05 -11.81
CA LEU A 59 21.16 6.39 -12.95
C LEU A 59 20.39 5.15 -12.51
N THR A 60 20.97 4.31 -11.63
CA THR A 60 20.27 3.15 -11.06
C THR A 60 19.11 3.58 -10.18
N PHE A 61 19.27 4.62 -9.36
CA PHE A 61 18.18 5.18 -8.58
C PHE A 61 17.06 5.72 -9.48
N ALA A 62 17.41 6.47 -10.54
CA ALA A 62 16.43 6.95 -11.51
C ALA A 62 15.72 5.79 -12.23
N THR A 63 16.48 4.77 -12.66
CA THR A 63 15.91 3.58 -13.32
C THR A 63 14.97 2.83 -12.37
N VAL A 64 15.40 2.58 -11.15
CA VAL A 64 14.56 1.94 -10.12
C VAL A 64 13.32 2.81 -9.85
N PHE A 65 13.49 4.11 -9.67
CA PHE A 65 12.40 5.03 -9.36
C PHE A 65 11.37 5.19 -10.49
N PHE A 66 11.83 5.16 -11.76
CA PHE A 66 10.94 5.30 -12.91
C PHE A 66 10.36 3.98 -13.42
N PHE A 67 11.08 2.87 -13.31
CA PHE A 67 10.67 1.57 -13.86
C PHE A 67 10.09 0.61 -12.82
N LEU A 68 10.42 0.73 -11.53
CA LEU A 68 9.84 -0.11 -10.50
C LEU A 68 8.29 -0.04 -10.45
N PRO A 69 7.65 1.13 -10.64
CA PRO A 69 6.18 1.18 -10.72
C PRO A 69 5.59 0.40 -11.89
N HIS A 70 6.35 0.21 -12.98
CA HIS A 70 5.91 -0.60 -14.12
C HIS A 70 6.14 -2.11 -13.92
N LEU A 71 7.19 -2.47 -13.17
CA LEU A 71 7.54 -3.88 -12.94
C LEU A 71 6.75 -4.52 -11.79
N VAL A 72 6.22 -3.71 -10.88
CA VAL A 72 5.46 -4.19 -9.72
C VAL A 72 4.21 -3.31 -9.61
N GLY A 73 3.33 -3.42 -10.60
CA GLY A 73 2.06 -2.69 -10.62
C GLY A 73 1.21 -3.01 -9.38
N LEU A 74 0.51 -2.02 -8.89
CA LEU A 74 -0.70 -2.29 -8.11
C LEU A 74 -1.63 -3.03 -9.08
N THR A 75 -2.12 -4.19 -8.68
CA THR A 75 -2.94 -5.06 -9.54
C THR A 75 -4.42 -4.73 -9.45
N PHE A 76 -4.78 -3.77 -8.59
CA PHE A 76 -6.18 -3.42 -8.32
C PHE A 76 -6.35 -1.92 -8.17
N ASP A 77 -7.52 -1.44 -8.52
CA ASP A 77 -7.96 -0.09 -8.20
C ASP A 77 -7.82 0.16 -6.70
N GLN A 78 -7.49 1.39 -6.31
CA GLN A 78 -7.26 1.76 -4.93
C GLN A 78 -8.26 2.81 -4.49
N ASN A 79 -8.85 2.61 -3.34
CA ASN A 79 -9.61 3.61 -2.63
C ASN A 79 -8.80 4.12 -1.44
N ILE A 80 -8.62 5.41 -1.37
CA ILE A 80 -7.77 6.07 -0.38
C ILE A 80 -8.60 7.09 0.36
N VAL A 81 -8.58 7.04 1.68
CA VAL A 81 -9.20 8.06 2.50
C VAL A 81 -8.14 9.00 3.05
N PHE A 82 -8.40 10.28 2.93
CA PHE A 82 -7.65 11.34 3.58
C PHE A 82 -8.58 12.02 4.58
N TYR A 83 -8.16 12.12 5.82
CA TYR A 83 -8.97 12.69 6.88
C TYR A 83 -8.16 13.66 7.73
N LYS A 84 -8.84 14.65 8.30
CA LYS A 84 -8.29 15.59 9.25
C LYS A 84 -9.14 15.56 10.50
N THR A 85 -8.49 15.47 11.63
CA THR A 85 -9.14 15.54 12.93
C THR A 85 -8.96 16.93 13.55
N ASN A 86 -9.95 17.37 14.31
CA ASN A 86 -9.83 18.55 15.17
C ASN A 86 -9.18 18.17 16.51
N ILE A 87 -9.01 19.18 17.38
CA ILE A 87 -8.42 19.03 18.74
C ILE A 87 -9.21 18.07 19.64
N ASP A 88 -10.49 17.88 19.37
CA ASP A 88 -11.37 16.99 20.13
C ASP A 88 -11.37 15.54 19.57
N GLY A 89 -10.54 15.26 18.56
CA GLY A 89 -10.48 13.95 17.91
C GLY A 89 -11.65 13.66 16.96
N ARG A 90 -12.44 14.68 16.60
CA ARG A 90 -13.54 14.54 15.63
C ARG A 90 -13.04 14.79 14.22
N ILE A 91 -13.68 14.16 13.23
CA ILE A 91 -13.38 14.40 11.82
C ILE A 91 -13.78 15.82 11.46
N ASP A 92 -12.81 16.63 11.06
CA ASP A 92 -13.00 17.99 10.57
C ASP A 92 -13.19 18.02 9.03
N GLN A 93 -12.40 17.21 8.34
CA GLN A 93 -12.46 17.07 6.88
C GLN A 93 -12.17 15.63 6.49
N MET A 94 -12.85 15.16 5.46
CA MET A 94 -12.61 13.84 4.90
C MET A 94 -12.72 13.87 3.37
N TYR A 95 -11.79 13.19 2.73
CA TYR A 95 -11.74 13.04 1.28
C TYR A 95 -11.62 11.56 0.94
N PHE A 96 -12.34 11.16 -0.09
CA PHE A 96 -12.24 9.82 -0.67
C PHE A 96 -11.65 9.94 -2.08
N ALA A 97 -10.53 9.28 -2.33
CA ALA A 97 -9.89 9.25 -3.63
C ALA A 97 -9.95 7.83 -4.20
N SER A 98 -10.53 7.70 -5.39
CA SER A 98 -10.53 6.44 -6.13
C SER A 98 -9.53 6.52 -7.26
N LEU A 99 -8.50 5.70 -7.19
CA LEU A 99 -7.43 5.58 -8.18
C LEU A 99 -7.68 4.35 -9.05
N LYS A 100 -7.87 4.55 -10.35
CA LYS A 100 -7.88 3.48 -11.35
C LYS A 100 -6.47 3.17 -11.80
N VAL A 101 -6.08 1.91 -11.75
CA VAL A 101 -4.71 1.47 -12.06
C VAL A 101 -4.49 1.28 -13.55
N ASP A 102 -5.46 0.71 -14.27
CA ASP A 102 -5.35 0.42 -15.71
C ASP A 102 -5.30 1.68 -16.58
N SER A 103 -6.04 2.71 -16.18
CA SER A 103 -5.98 4.04 -16.80
C SER A 103 -5.78 5.06 -15.68
N PRO A 104 -4.53 5.44 -15.34
CA PRO A 104 -4.25 6.22 -14.14
C PRO A 104 -5.08 7.51 -14.06
N GLN A 105 -6.22 7.41 -13.43
CA GLN A 105 -7.15 8.50 -13.17
C GLN A 105 -7.48 8.51 -11.69
N ILE A 106 -7.53 9.69 -11.09
CA ILE A 106 -7.92 9.87 -9.69
C ILE A 106 -9.16 10.74 -9.66
N ALA A 107 -10.25 10.14 -9.20
CA ALA A 107 -11.45 10.88 -8.83
C ALA A 107 -11.40 11.18 -7.33
N VAL A 108 -11.60 12.42 -6.94
CA VAL A 108 -11.56 12.86 -5.54
C VAL A 108 -12.90 13.44 -5.14
N TYR A 109 -13.39 12.95 -4.02
CA TYR A 109 -14.65 13.33 -3.41
C TYR A 109 -14.39 13.90 -2.03
N GLN A 110 -14.86 15.11 -1.77
CA GLN A 110 -14.88 15.70 -0.45
C GLN A 110 -16.24 15.42 0.18
N PHE A 111 -16.26 14.87 1.37
CA PHE A 111 -17.47 14.71 2.14
C PHE A 111 -17.89 16.07 2.71
N ASP A 112 -19.15 16.41 2.52
CA ASP A 112 -19.72 17.59 3.16
C ASP A 112 -19.81 17.38 4.69
N ASN A 113 -19.85 18.47 5.43
CA ASN A 113 -19.98 18.41 6.90
C ASN A 113 -21.27 17.73 7.35
N ASP A 114 -22.32 17.82 6.55
CA ASP A 114 -23.61 17.18 6.78
C ASP A 114 -23.69 15.76 6.21
N TYR A 115 -22.60 15.22 5.67
CA TYR A 115 -22.59 13.86 5.13
C TYR A 115 -22.98 12.86 6.21
N GLN A 116 -24.08 12.14 5.95
CA GLN A 116 -24.59 11.13 6.85
C GLN A 116 -23.85 9.81 6.60
N THR A 117 -23.21 9.31 7.62
CA THR A 117 -22.58 7.98 7.56
C THR A 117 -23.27 7.00 8.45
N SER A 118 -23.37 5.77 7.96
CA SER A 118 -23.85 4.64 8.77
C SER A 118 -22.65 4.03 9.49
N PHE A 119 -22.69 3.95 10.79
CA PHE A 119 -21.67 3.24 11.55
C PHE A 119 -22.31 2.42 12.68
N LEU A 120 -21.56 1.46 13.16
CA LEU A 120 -22.03 0.59 14.22
C LEU A 120 -21.70 1.17 15.59
N GLU A 121 -22.73 1.54 16.36
CA GLU A 121 -22.55 2.07 17.70
C GLU A 121 -22.31 0.93 18.69
N LYS A 122 -21.08 0.87 19.26
CA LYS A 122 -20.67 -0.20 20.20
C LYS A 122 -21.55 -0.33 21.43
N SER A 123 -21.98 0.81 21.99
CA SER A 123 -22.69 0.83 23.26
C SER A 123 -24.06 0.18 23.18
N ASN A 124 -24.72 0.25 22.02
CA ASN A 124 -26.08 -0.19 21.84
C ASN A 124 -26.23 -1.28 20.77
N LEU A 125 -25.12 -1.71 20.17
CA LEU A 125 -25.08 -2.72 19.10
C LEU A 125 -26.12 -2.45 18.01
N LYS A 126 -26.15 -1.22 17.51
CA LYS A 126 -27.07 -0.83 16.43
C LYS A 126 -26.35 -0.02 15.37
N VAL A 127 -26.79 -0.15 14.13
CA VAL A 127 -26.38 0.75 13.06
C VAL A 127 -27.09 2.09 13.30
N VAL A 128 -26.29 3.15 13.42
CA VAL A 128 -26.77 4.52 13.56
C VAL A 128 -26.30 5.35 12.38
N VAL A 129 -27.13 6.33 12.02
CA VAL A 129 -26.77 7.30 10.98
C VAL A 129 -26.52 8.64 11.67
N ARG A 130 -25.32 9.20 11.50
CA ARG A 130 -24.94 10.49 12.07
C ARG A 130 -24.14 11.31 11.07
N PRO A 131 -24.15 12.65 11.19
CA PRO A 131 -23.21 13.49 10.45
C PRO A 131 -21.76 13.09 10.76
N LEU A 132 -20.94 13.03 9.72
CA LEU A 132 -19.53 12.63 9.81
C LEU A 132 -18.77 13.44 10.86
N VAL A 133 -19.02 14.74 10.95
CA VAL A 133 -18.36 15.66 11.91
C VAL A 133 -18.73 15.43 13.38
N GLN A 134 -19.77 14.63 13.65
CA GLN A 134 -20.16 14.26 15.01
C GLN A 134 -19.50 12.99 15.52
N ILE A 135 -18.73 12.32 14.67
CA ILE A 135 -18.08 11.05 15.02
C ILE A 135 -16.78 11.36 15.73
N GLU A 136 -16.69 10.94 16.98
CA GLU A 136 -15.46 10.95 17.75
C GLU A 136 -14.64 9.71 17.38
N LEU A 137 -13.42 9.96 16.90
CA LEU A 137 -12.47 8.91 16.66
C LEU A 137 -11.72 8.66 17.97
N ASN A 138 -11.68 7.43 18.42
CA ASN A 138 -10.84 7.08 19.56
C ASN A 138 -9.39 7.43 19.23
N PRO A 139 -8.56 7.86 20.19
CA PRO A 139 -7.20 8.36 19.96
C PRO A 139 -6.22 7.32 19.39
N THR A 140 -6.64 6.09 19.17
CA THR A 140 -5.89 5.08 18.43
C THR A 140 -6.03 5.32 16.93
N PRO A 141 -5.01 5.01 16.11
CA PRO A 141 -5.14 5.16 14.67
C PRO A 141 -6.39 4.44 14.17
N ILE A 142 -7.22 5.16 13.43
CA ILE A 142 -8.46 4.63 12.86
C ILE A 142 -8.10 3.44 11.99
N SER A 143 -8.82 2.35 12.15
CA SER A 143 -8.64 1.17 11.31
C SER A 143 -9.23 1.37 9.91
N LEU A 144 -8.69 0.65 8.92
CA LEU A 144 -9.24 0.67 7.56
C LEU A 144 -10.72 0.22 7.52
N PRO A 145 -11.15 -0.81 8.28
CA PRO A 145 -12.55 -1.16 8.39
C PRO A 145 -13.43 -0.03 8.89
N GLU A 146 -13.04 0.69 9.95
CA GLU A 146 -13.82 1.84 10.44
C GLU A 146 -13.95 2.92 9.37
N LEU A 147 -12.86 3.24 8.66
CA LEU A 147 -12.88 4.21 7.57
C LEU A 147 -13.73 3.72 6.39
N SER A 148 -13.74 2.42 6.12
CA SER A 148 -14.61 1.84 5.09
C SER A 148 -16.09 2.04 5.44
N TRP A 149 -16.47 1.80 6.68
CA TRP A 149 -17.82 2.08 7.13
C TRP A 149 -18.18 3.57 7.08
N LEU A 150 -17.28 4.43 7.58
CA LEU A 150 -17.50 5.87 7.60
C LEU A 150 -17.61 6.48 6.20
N SER A 151 -16.82 6.01 5.25
CA SER A 151 -16.84 6.50 3.88
C SER A 151 -17.94 5.87 3.01
N GLY A 152 -18.51 4.75 3.44
CA GLY A 152 -19.48 4.00 2.65
C GLY A 152 -18.86 3.24 1.48
N GLY A 153 -17.54 2.99 1.49
CA GLY A 153 -16.84 2.23 0.48
C GLY A 153 -15.57 1.57 1.03
N VAL A 154 -15.18 0.42 0.49
CA VAL A 154 -13.98 -0.29 0.95
C VAL A 154 -12.74 0.57 0.74
N VAL A 155 -11.96 0.77 1.80
CA VAL A 155 -10.76 1.61 1.86
C VAL A 155 -9.52 0.74 1.91
N ASN A 156 -8.61 0.94 0.96
CA ASN A 156 -7.35 0.21 0.89
C ASN A 156 -6.23 0.89 1.68
N GLN A 157 -6.28 2.22 1.77
CA GLN A 157 -5.27 3.03 2.44
C GLN A 157 -5.91 4.27 3.05
N ALA A 158 -5.31 4.76 4.13
CA ALA A 158 -5.76 5.96 4.81
C ALA A 158 -4.58 6.84 5.23
N TYR A 159 -4.77 8.15 5.16
CA TYR A 159 -3.77 9.14 5.53
C TYR A 159 -4.41 10.27 6.34
N GLU A 160 -3.83 10.56 7.48
CA GLU A 160 -4.19 11.77 8.21
C GLU A 160 -3.56 12.99 7.52
N ILE A 161 -4.36 14.04 7.34
CA ILE A 161 -3.91 15.30 6.73
C ILE A 161 -3.24 16.13 7.81
N PRO A 162 -1.94 16.44 7.68
CA PRO A 162 -1.25 17.33 8.62
C PRO A 162 -1.92 18.70 8.69
N THR A 163 -1.92 19.30 9.87
CA THR A 163 -2.61 20.56 10.13
C THR A 163 -2.16 21.71 9.23
N GLU A 164 -0.89 21.69 8.83
CA GLU A 164 -0.28 22.67 7.94
C GLU A 164 -0.68 22.54 6.46
N ILE A 165 -1.27 21.41 6.05
CA ILE A 165 -1.69 21.20 4.68
C ILE A 165 -3.16 21.65 4.50
N VAL A 166 -3.35 22.56 3.56
CA VAL A 166 -4.68 22.99 3.11
C VAL A 166 -4.98 22.35 1.76
N ILE A 167 -6.12 21.72 1.64
CA ILE A 167 -6.59 21.06 0.43
C ILE A 167 -7.57 21.99 -0.30
N ASN A 168 -7.10 22.63 -1.37
CA ASN A 168 -7.92 23.47 -2.23
C ASN A 168 -8.24 22.79 -3.57
N ARG A 169 -7.41 21.83 -3.98
CA ARG A 169 -7.55 21.08 -5.23
C ARG A 169 -7.21 19.61 -4.98
N SER A 170 -7.77 18.72 -5.78
CA SER A 170 -7.52 17.28 -5.72
C SER A 170 -6.03 16.95 -5.64
N GLN A 171 -5.20 17.64 -6.41
CA GLN A 171 -3.75 17.41 -6.46
C GLN A 171 -3.01 17.75 -5.14
N ASP A 172 -3.63 18.55 -4.26
CA ASP A 172 -3.01 18.87 -2.97
C ASP A 172 -2.88 17.63 -2.08
N LEU A 173 -3.72 16.61 -2.28
CA LEU A 173 -3.62 15.31 -1.59
C LEU A 173 -2.30 14.59 -1.88
N LEU A 174 -1.66 14.86 -3.03
CA LEU A 174 -0.32 14.31 -3.31
C LEU A 174 0.74 14.81 -2.31
N LYS A 175 0.55 16.02 -1.75
CA LYS A 175 1.44 16.56 -0.71
C LYS A 175 1.33 15.74 0.58
N VAL A 176 0.13 15.27 0.93
CA VAL A 176 -0.11 14.42 2.10
C VAL A 176 0.63 13.09 1.95
N VAL A 177 0.47 12.41 0.80
CA VAL A 177 1.19 11.14 0.54
C VAL A 177 2.70 11.35 0.52
N ARG A 178 3.17 12.46 -0.05
CA ARG A 178 4.60 12.80 -0.03
C ARG A 178 5.11 13.04 1.39
N GLN A 179 4.35 13.70 2.23
CA GLN A 179 4.74 13.96 3.62
C GLN A 179 4.78 12.66 4.43
N ALA A 180 3.78 11.79 4.26
CA ALA A 180 3.79 10.44 4.83
C ALA A 180 5.05 9.67 4.42
N LEU A 181 5.43 9.69 3.14
CA LEU A 181 6.68 9.09 2.65
C LEU A 181 7.93 9.60 3.36
N ILE A 182 7.97 10.89 3.72
CA ILE A 182 9.14 11.51 4.35
C ILE A 182 9.16 11.23 5.86
N GLN A 183 8.01 11.33 6.51
CA GLN A 183 7.88 11.15 7.97
C GLN A 183 8.01 9.68 8.37
N ASP A 184 7.38 8.80 7.63
CA ASP A 184 7.38 7.36 7.90
C ASP A 184 8.63 6.64 7.35
N GLY A 185 9.40 7.29 6.50
CA GLY A 185 10.64 6.71 5.93
C GLY A 185 11.69 6.29 6.95
N VAL A 186 11.52 6.68 8.23
CA VAL A 186 12.40 6.31 9.34
C VAL A 186 11.88 5.07 10.12
N TYR A 187 10.57 4.77 10.06
CA TYR A 187 9.94 3.73 10.89
C TYR A 187 9.18 2.65 10.12
N LEU A 188 9.08 2.77 8.80
CA LEU A 188 8.29 1.85 8.00
C LEU A 188 8.95 0.50 7.81
N ASN A 189 8.18 -0.56 8.07
CA ASN A 189 8.45 -1.87 7.54
C ASN A 189 8.64 -1.77 6.01
N TRP A 190 9.71 -2.36 5.47
CA TRP A 190 10.09 -2.29 4.03
C TRP A 190 8.93 -2.52 3.05
N ALA A 191 7.97 -3.40 3.39
CA ALA A 191 6.79 -3.67 2.58
C ALA A 191 5.88 -2.44 2.43
N THR A 192 5.63 -1.72 3.52
CA THR A 192 4.76 -0.54 3.56
C THR A 192 5.40 0.64 2.81
N SER A 193 6.71 0.84 2.95
CA SER A 193 7.46 1.86 2.21
C SER A 193 7.40 1.63 0.69
N LYS A 194 7.48 0.37 0.28
CA LYS A 194 7.40 -0.03 -1.13
C LYS A 194 6.04 0.31 -1.74
N ASP A 195 4.97 0.03 -1.00
CA ASP A 195 3.61 0.31 -1.47
C ASP A 195 3.31 1.81 -1.51
N LEU A 196 3.81 2.58 -0.55
CA LEU A 196 3.76 4.04 -0.55
C LEU A 196 4.48 4.66 -1.75
N VAL A 197 5.68 4.19 -2.08
CA VAL A 197 6.44 4.68 -3.25
C VAL A 197 5.68 4.38 -4.54
N LYS A 198 5.08 3.20 -4.65
CA LYS A 198 4.26 2.83 -5.80
C LYS A 198 3.04 3.73 -5.92
N LEU A 199 2.30 3.89 -4.82
CA LEU A 199 1.13 4.76 -4.78
C LEU A 199 1.47 6.17 -5.19
N TRP A 200 2.50 6.76 -4.58
CA TRP A 200 2.96 8.10 -4.92
C TRP A 200 3.35 8.22 -6.40
N GLY A 201 4.04 7.23 -6.95
CA GLY A 201 4.41 7.17 -8.36
C GLY A 201 3.20 7.12 -9.30
N LEU A 202 2.17 6.36 -8.95
CA LEU A 202 0.91 6.30 -9.68
C LEU A 202 0.13 7.61 -9.58
N MET A 203 -0.05 8.13 -8.38
CA MET A 203 -0.78 9.38 -8.14
C MET A 203 -0.12 10.56 -8.85
N ARG A 204 1.23 10.59 -8.94
CA ARG A 204 1.95 11.66 -9.66
C ARG A 204 1.68 11.65 -11.17
N ARG A 205 1.39 10.50 -11.76
CA ARG A 205 1.16 10.33 -13.20
C ARG A 205 -0.31 10.33 -13.58
N ALA A 206 -1.17 10.17 -12.60
CA ALA A 206 -2.60 10.06 -12.81
C ALA A 206 -3.18 11.40 -13.30
N ASP A 207 -4.22 11.28 -14.10
CA ASP A 207 -5.09 12.40 -14.44
C ASP A 207 -6.04 12.68 -13.27
N TRP A 208 -5.86 13.83 -12.65
CA TRP A 208 -6.63 14.25 -11.49
C TRP A 208 -7.91 14.93 -11.92
N GLN A 209 -9.02 14.33 -11.56
CA GLN A 209 -10.32 14.96 -11.75
C GLN A 209 -10.51 16.12 -10.77
N GLU A 210 -11.41 17.03 -11.10
CA GLU A 210 -11.80 18.11 -10.20
C GLU A 210 -12.37 17.55 -8.89
N LEU A 211 -12.13 18.30 -7.81
CA LEU A 211 -12.68 17.98 -6.50
C LEU A 211 -14.20 18.09 -6.55
N ARG A 212 -14.89 17.02 -6.19
CA ARG A 212 -16.35 16.96 -6.14
C ARG A 212 -16.81 16.86 -4.69
N VAL A 213 -17.77 17.68 -4.32
CA VAL A 213 -18.43 17.56 -3.03
C VAL A 213 -19.49 16.46 -3.13
N VAL A 214 -19.48 15.54 -2.17
CA VAL A 214 -20.46 14.46 -2.07
C VAL A 214 -21.46 14.80 -0.97
N GLU A 215 -22.69 14.96 -1.39
CA GLU A 215 -23.85 15.08 -0.51
C GLU A 215 -24.44 13.69 -0.29
N MET A 216 -24.91 13.44 0.92
CA MET A 216 -25.66 12.25 1.37
C MET A 216 -25.62 11.00 0.46
N ASN A 217 -24.80 10.03 0.79
CA ASN A 217 -24.79 8.66 0.21
C ASN A 217 -24.60 8.55 -1.33
N ASN A 218 -24.11 9.60 -1.97
CA ASN A 218 -23.89 9.64 -3.42
C ASN A 218 -22.44 9.36 -3.83
N LEU A 219 -21.69 8.63 -3.01
CA LEU A 219 -20.35 8.20 -3.43
C LEU A 219 -20.49 7.30 -4.66
N PRO A 220 -19.79 7.57 -5.76
CA PRO A 220 -19.90 6.73 -6.95
C PRO A 220 -19.32 5.35 -6.68
N LYS A 221 -19.94 4.35 -7.25
CA LYS A 221 -19.46 2.96 -7.17
C LYS A 221 -18.02 2.87 -7.62
N THR A 222 -17.21 2.19 -6.83
CA THR A 222 -15.82 1.90 -7.16
C THR A 222 -15.69 0.45 -7.66
N ALA A 223 -14.56 0.13 -8.25
CA ALA A 223 -14.32 -1.22 -8.78
C ALA A 223 -13.28 -2.00 -7.97
N VAL A 224 -12.99 -1.56 -6.75
CA VAL A 224 -11.94 -2.14 -5.90
C VAL A 224 -12.14 -3.63 -5.64
N LEU A 225 -13.39 -4.04 -5.38
CA LEU A 225 -13.76 -5.44 -5.21
C LEU A 225 -14.39 -6.05 -6.46
N SER A 226 -14.32 -5.34 -7.62
CA SER A 226 -14.96 -5.82 -8.85
C SER A 226 -14.47 -7.22 -9.21
N SER A 227 -15.40 -8.14 -9.28
CA SER A 227 -15.16 -9.53 -9.62
C SER A 227 -16.43 -10.18 -10.15
N GLN A 228 -16.27 -11.36 -10.77
CA GLN A 228 -17.43 -12.20 -11.14
C GLN A 228 -17.99 -12.98 -9.95
N CYS A 229 -17.39 -12.81 -8.76
CA CYS A 229 -17.83 -13.48 -7.54
C CYS A 229 -19.20 -12.97 -7.08
N THR A 230 -20.15 -13.87 -6.91
CA THR A 230 -21.46 -13.56 -6.34
C THR A 230 -21.46 -13.84 -4.84
N VAL A 231 -22.06 -12.93 -4.07
CA VAL A 231 -22.01 -12.96 -2.61
C VAL A 231 -23.40 -13.02 -2.03
N ALA A 232 -23.60 -13.85 -1.00
CA ALA A 232 -24.74 -13.75 -0.09
C ALA A 232 -24.26 -13.34 1.31
N ILE A 233 -24.99 -12.43 1.95
CA ILE A 233 -24.67 -11.91 3.28
C ILE A 233 -25.78 -12.33 4.24
N LEU A 234 -25.38 -12.98 5.32
CA LEU A 234 -26.31 -13.54 6.29
C LEU A 234 -26.05 -12.90 7.66
N ASN A 235 -27.03 -12.21 8.17
CA ASN A 235 -27.01 -11.66 9.54
C ASN A 235 -27.30 -12.75 10.54
N THR A 236 -26.36 -13.08 11.39
CA THR A 236 -26.54 -14.04 12.49
C THR A 236 -26.63 -13.34 13.85
N THR A 237 -26.76 -12.01 13.85
CA THR A 237 -26.87 -11.17 15.04
C THR A 237 -28.28 -10.58 15.18
N ASP A 238 -28.58 -10.06 16.36
CA ASP A 238 -29.84 -9.36 16.62
C ASP A 238 -29.83 -7.89 16.13
N ILE A 239 -28.75 -7.47 15.42
CA ILE A 239 -28.59 -6.09 14.95
C ILE A 239 -29.44 -5.88 13.70
N ASN A 240 -30.42 -5.02 13.81
CA ASN A 240 -31.29 -4.68 12.71
C ASN A 240 -30.52 -4.01 11.57
N ASN A 241 -30.82 -4.40 10.33
CA ASN A 241 -30.25 -3.86 9.10
C ASN A 241 -28.72 -4.00 8.97
N TYR A 242 -28.06 -4.81 9.79
CA TYR A 242 -26.60 -4.96 9.75
C TYR A 242 -26.12 -5.53 8.41
N ALA A 243 -26.71 -6.65 7.97
CA ALA A 243 -26.36 -7.23 6.67
C ALA A 243 -26.72 -6.34 5.48
N GLY A 244 -27.80 -5.54 5.60
CA GLY A 244 -28.17 -4.55 4.59
C GLY A 244 -27.09 -3.47 4.43
N SER A 245 -26.70 -2.83 5.52
CA SER A 245 -25.65 -1.81 5.51
C SER A 245 -24.31 -2.37 5.05
N PHE A 246 -24.00 -3.62 5.41
CA PHE A 246 -22.80 -4.30 4.94
C PHE A 246 -22.85 -4.61 3.43
N SER A 247 -24.05 -4.99 2.93
CA SER A 247 -24.28 -5.15 1.49
C SER A 247 -24.02 -3.88 0.71
N ASP A 248 -24.57 -2.77 1.20
CA ASP A 248 -24.40 -1.46 0.56
C ASP A 248 -22.91 -1.10 0.43
N LEU A 249 -22.12 -1.33 1.49
CA LEU A 249 -20.67 -1.11 1.50
C LEU A 249 -19.94 -1.95 0.42
N LEU A 250 -20.28 -3.24 0.32
CA LEU A 250 -19.65 -4.15 -0.63
C LEU A 250 -20.07 -3.84 -2.08
N GLU A 251 -21.37 -3.54 -2.30
CA GLU A 251 -21.87 -3.17 -3.62
C GLU A 251 -21.31 -1.83 -4.10
N GLN A 252 -21.11 -0.89 -3.18
CA GLN A 252 -20.44 0.39 -3.47
C GLN A 252 -19.02 0.17 -3.94
N SER A 253 -18.36 -0.88 -3.42
CA SER A 253 -17.00 -1.27 -3.78
C SER A 253 -16.90 -2.17 -5.02
N GLY A 254 -18.03 -2.43 -5.68
CA GLY A 254 -18.07 -3.15 -6.95
C GLY A 254 -18.35 -4.65 -6.84
N LEU A 255 -18.61 -5.17 -5.65
CA LEU A 255 -18.97 -6.57 -5.46
C LEU A 255 -20.46 -6.81 -5.79
N ARG A 256 -20.78 -7.97 -6.33
CA ARG A 256 -22.14 -8.34 -6.65
C ARG A 256 -22.79 -9.10 -5.49
N VAL A 257 -23.56 -8.41 -4.67
CA VAL A 257 -24.40 -9.06 -3.65
C VAL A 257 -25.72 -9.51 -4.28
N ILE A 258 -26.01 -10.79 -4.18
CA ILE A 258 -27.20 -11.38 -4.78
C ILE A 258 -28.28 -11.71 -3.74
N ARG A 259 -27.91 -11.74 -2.46
CA ARG A 259 -28.83 -12.03 -1.38
C ARG A 259 -28.35 -11.44 -0.06
N VAL A 260 -29.31 -10.91 0.68
CA VAL A 260 -29.18 -10.48 2.07
C VAL A 260 -30.29 -11.16 2.87
N ASP A 261 -29.92 -11.83 3.96
CA ASP A 261 -30.91 -12.60 4.75
C ASP A 261 -30.48 -12.63 6.23
N GLY A 262 -31.42 -13.03 7.10
CA GLY A 262 -31.17 -13.36 8.50
C GLY A 262 -31.10 -14.87 8.70
N VAL A 263 -30.24 -15.32 9.60
CA VAL A 263 -30.17 -16.75 9.98
C VAL A 263 -30.32 -16.86 11.48
N ALA A 264 -31.18 -17.83 11.89
CA ALA A 264 -31.51 -18.03 13.29
C ALA A 264 -30.33 -18.62 14.12
N GLU A 265 -29.33 -19.22 13.46
CA GLU A 265 -28.18 -19.82 14.15
C GLU A 265 -27.06 -18.76 14.31
N PRO A 266 -26.88 -18.23 15.54
CA PRO A 266 -25.85 -17.23 15.77
C PRO A 266 -24.46 -17.85 15.65
N VAL A 267 -23.55 -17.14 15.01
CA VAL A 267 -22.11 -17.46 15.01
C VAL A 267 -21.38 -16.53 15.99
N ALA A 268 -20.40 -17.06 16.72
CA ALA A 268 -19.64 -16.27 17.68
C ALA A 268 -18.68 -15.27 16.97
N GLN A 269 -18.24 -15.64 15.79
CA GLN A 269 -17.35 -14.84 14.94
C GLN A 269 -17.85 -14.85 13.51
N SER A 270 -17.62 -13.75 12.80
CA SER A 270 -17.93 -13.68 11.36
C SER A 270 -17.15 -14.73 10.58
N ARG A 271 -17.78 -15.29 9.56
CA ARG A 271 -17.17 -16.33 8.74
C ARG A 271 -17.29 -16.00 7.25
N LEU A 272 -16.26 -16.31 6.53
CA LEU A 272 -16.21 -16.26 5.07
C LEU A 272 -16.17 -17.69 4.54
N LEU A 273 -17.25 -18.11 3.88
CA LEU A 273 -17.36 -19.41 3.26
C LEU A 273 -17.16 -19.21 1.74
N VAL A 274 -16.10 -19.74 1.20
CA VAL A 274 -15.73 -19.53 -0.21
C VAL A 274 -15.54 -20.87 -0.89
N ASP A 275 -16.13 -21.04 -2.07
CA ASP A 275 -15.87 -22.21 -2.90
C ASP A 275 -14.39 -22.21 -3.34
N PRO A 276 -13.57 -23.19 -2.90
CA PRO A 276 -12.15 -23.22 -3.19
C PRO A 276 -11.84 -23.40 -4.69
N SER A 277 -12.80 -23.83 -5.49
CA SER A 277 -12.67 -23.89 -6.94
C SER A 277 -12.70 -22.51 -7.60
N LYS A 278 -13.12 -21.48 -6.87
CA LYS A 278 -13.29 -20.09 -7.32
C LYS A 278 -12.13 -19.21 -6.86
N ALA A 279 -11.00 -19.30 -7.57
CA ALA A 279 -9.78 -18.55 -7.22
C ALA A 279 -10.01 -17.03 -7.07
N GLU A 280 -10.90 -16.47 -7.89
CA GLU A 280 -11.25 -15.05 -7.81
C GLU A 280 -12.00 -14.71 -6.52
N CYS A 281 -12.91 -15.56 -6.06
CA CYS A 281 -13.62 -15.37 -4.80
C CYS A 281 -12.69 -15.53 -3.59
N LEU A 282 -11.71 -16.44 -3.66
CA LEU A 282 -10.67 -16.55 -2.63
C LEU A 282 -9.89 -15.25 -2.49
N ARG A 283 -9.44 -14.67 -3.61
CA ARG A 283 -8.74 -13.39 -3.62
C ARG A 283 -9.60 -12.27 -3.02
N VAL A 284 -10.87 -12.20 -3.40
CA VAL A 284 -11.80 -11.19 -2.88
C VAL A 284 -12.05 -11.40 -1.39
N SER A 285 -12.16 -12.64 -0.92
CA SER A 285 -12.37 -12.93 0.50
C SER A 285 -11.18 -12.48 1.37
N GLU A 286 -9.95 -12.69 0.90
CA GLU A 286 -8.75 -12.19 1.59
C GLU A 286 -8.70 -10.66 1.63
N GLN A 287 -9.14 -10.02 0.55
CA GLN A 287 -9.22 -8.56 0.50
C GLN A 287 -10.30 -8.03 1.46
N ILE A 288 -11.50 -8.61 1.46
CA ILE A 288 -12.56 -8.26 2.41
C ILE A 288 -12.08 -8.47 3.84
N LYS A 289 -11.45 -9.62 4.14
CA LYS A 289 -10.92 -9.90 5.46
C LYS A 289 -9.95 -8.82 5.95
N LYS A 290 -9.06 -8.38 5.08
CA LYS A 290 -8.04 -7.38 5.42
C LYS A 290 -8.61 -5.97 5.55
N GLU A 291 -9.55 -5.58 4.69
CA GLU A 291 -9.93 -4.18 4.49
C GLU A 291 -11.29 -3.82 5.10
N VAL A 292 -12.11 -4.82 5.40
CA VAL A 292 -13.49 -4.62 5.89
C VAL A 292 -13.70 -5.24 7.26
N PHE A 293 -13.04 -6.36 7.54
CA PHE A 293 -13.09 -7.02 8.84
C PHE A 293 -11.78 -6.76 9.60
N LEU A 294 -11.87 -6.60 10.91
CA LEU A 294 -10.69 -6.42 11.80
C LEU A 294 -9.86 -7.70 11.95
N SER A 295 -9.55 -8.38 10.86
CA SER A 295 -8.74 -9.62 10.81
C SER A 295 -9.26 -10.82 11.62
N GLU A 296 -10.37 -10.70 12.33
CA GLU A 296 -10.92 -11.76 13.18
C GLU A 296 -11.85 -12.72 12.44
N ALA A 297 -12.36 -12.34 11.25
CA ALA A 297 -13.22 -13.22 10.48
C ALA A 297 -12.50 -14.55 10.11
N ILE A 298 -13.16 -15.65 10.37
CA ILE A 298 -12.66 -16.99 10.08
C ILE A 298 -12.97 -17.32 8.62
N VAL A 299 -11.95 -17.75 7.87
CA VAL A 299 -12.20 -18.41 6.57
C VAL A 299 -12.54 -19.87 6.86
N GLU A 300 -13.74 -20.28 6.49
CA GLU A 300 -14.20 -21.66 6.71
C GLU A 300 -13.45 -22.63 5.79
N GLU A 301 -12.96 -23.72 6.36
CA GLU A 301 -12.22 -24.75 5.62
C GLU A 301 -13.04 -26.03 5.40
N ASP A 302 -14.15 -26.22 6.14
CA ASP A 302 -15.00 -27.39 5.99
C ASP A 302 -15.79 -27.32 4.68
N GLN A 303 -15.41 -28.17 3.73
CA GLN A 303 -16.01 -28.26 2.42
C GLN A 303 -17.49 -28.64 2.46
N ALA A 304 -17.94 -29.41 3.44
CA ALA A 304 -19.34 -29.80 3.57
C ALA A 304 -20.20 -28.59 3.95
N ILE A 305 -19.68 -27.76 4.89
CA ILE A 305 -20.35 -26.52 5.32
C ILE A 305 -20.38 -25.53 4.14
N ILE A 306 -19.24 -25.30 3.50
CA ILE A 306 -19.14 -24.38 2.35
C ILE A 306 -20.16 -24.79 1.29
N LYS A 307 -20.14 -26.05 0.86
CA LYS A 307 -21.03 -26.56 -0.19
C LYS A 307 -22.51 -26.48 0.21
N HIS A 308 -22.83 -26.72 1.49
CA HIS A 308 -24.19 -26.60 1.98
C HIS A 308 -24.72 -25.16 1.80
N TYR A 309 -23.94 -24.18 2.25
CA TYR A 309 -24.35 -22.78 2.19
C TYR A 309 -24.33 -22.23 0.76
N THR A 310 -23.28 -22.47 -0.02
CA THR A 310 -23.17 -21.98 -1.41
C THR A 310 -24.28 -22.52 -2.29
N ASN A 311 -24.64 -23.79 -2.16
CA ASN A 311 -25.77 -24.39 -2.87
C ASN A 311 -27.10 -23.81 -2.43
N ARG A 312 -27.33 -23.65 -1.11
CA ARG A 312 -28.57 -23.13 -0.56
C ARG A 312 -28.85 -21.70 -1.03
N TYR A 313 -27.83 -20.85 -1.03
CA TYR A 313 -27.98 -19.44 -1.36
C TYR A 313 -27.60 -19.12 -2.81
N ARG A 314 -27.10 -20.11 -3.58
CA ARG A 314 -26.68 -19.98 -4.98
C ARG A 314 -25.64 -18.85 -5.18
N ALA A 315 -24.74 -18.69 -4.23
CA ALA A 315 -23.68 -17.72 -4.26
C ALA A 315 -22.31 -18.41 -4.23
N ASP A 316 -21.31 -17.78 -4.83
CA ASP A 316 -19.93 -18.30 -4.85
C ASP A 316 -19.23 -18.09 -3.51
N MET A 317 -19.67 -17.08 -2.74
CA MET A 317 -19.17 -16.75 -1.42
C MET A 317 -20.32 -16.41 -0.49
N ILE A 318 -20.24 -16.87 0.75
CA ILE A 318 -21.19 -16.54 1.82
C ILE A 318 -20.46 -15.80 2.92
N ILE A 319 -21.03 -14.71 3.39
CA ILE A 319 -20.55 -13.95 4.54
C ILE A 319 -21.57 -14.15 5.67
N LEU A 320 -21.15 -14.81 6.74
CA LEU A 320 -21.91 -14.90 7.98
C LEU A 320 -21.43 -13.78 8.91
N LEU A 321 -22.28 -12.84 9.22
CA LEU A 321 -21.93 -11.73 10.10
C LEU A 321 -22.18 -12.12 11.55
N GLY A 322 -21.11 -12.19 12.34
CA GLY A 322 -21.13 -12.38 13.78
C GLY A 322 -20.98 -11.06 14.55
N PRO A 323 -21.03 -11.11 15.89
CA PRO A 323 -20.90 -9.93 16.75
C PRO A 323 -19.45 -9.44 16.91
N ASP A 324 -18.47 -10.16 16.42
CA ASP A 324 -17.03 -9.86 16.49
C ASP A 324 -16.58 -8.66 15.63
N GLN A 325 -17.45 -8.20 14.74
CA GLN A 325 -17.20 -7.01 13.92
C GLN A 325 -17.48 -5.70 14.64
N PHE A 326 -17.85 -5.80 15.89
CA PHE A 326 -18.02 -4.63 16.73
C PHE A 326 -16.69 -4.18 17.29
N PHE A 327 -16.22 -3.07 16.80
CA PHE A 327 -14.98 -2.40 17.18
C PHE A 327 -14.83 -2.09 18.65
#